data_002d6f0e13fd24763f61badfec8b83ef
#
_entry.id   002d6f0e13fd24763f61badfec8b83ef
#
_cell.length_a   1.000
_cell.length_b   1.000
_cell.length_c   1.000
_cell.angle_alpha   90.00
_cell.angle_beta   90.00
_cell.angle_gamma   90.00
#
_symmetry.space_group_name_H-M   'P 1'
#
loop_
_entity.id
_entity.type
_entity.pdbx_description
1 polymer ?
#
loop_
_entity_poly.entity_id
_entity_poly.type
_entity_poly.pdbx_seq_one_letter_code
_entity_poly.pdbx_strand_id
1 'polypeptide(L)'
;MSHERNLNILNSRRIVYRRNPITDKPTTETDQYMHFEDGTYECYTLFASKGKITTYKSLKWHLLTLWYLNPDLDQDDFMHIAEIISVKEYGFTSFTIHIDLLRKMVYEVSMLDLDQPPKNKLRKVVFKQSCGLTKEQKLSIVGELIGRSKKVHPDDIYQCMLDLHDAGKKIVIAQLALWLECSAR
;
A
#
# COMPACT_ATOMS: atom_id res chain seq x y z
N MET A 1 10.95 -15.07 17.31
CA MET A 1 9.48 -15.12 17.57
C MET A 1 8.74 -15.16 16.25
N SER A 2 7.57 -15.82 16.17
CA SER A 2 6.80 -15.85 14.92
C SER A 2 6.12 -14.48 14.68
N HIS A 3 5.89 -14.13 13.42
CA HIS A 3 5.22 -12.88 13.02
C HIS A 3 3.82 -12.74 13.66
N GLU A 4 3.07 -13.84 13.76
CA GLU A 4 1.75 -13.88 14.41
C GLU A 4 1.83 -13.55 15.90
N ARG A 5 2.85 -14.04 16.59
CA ARG A 5 3.05 -13.77 18.03
C ARG A 5 3.30 -12.27 18.27
N ASN A 6 4.02 -11.61 17.36
CA ASN A 6 4.30 -10.19 17.46
C ASN A 6 3.02 -9.36 17.26
N LEU A 7 2.18 -9.73 16.29
CA LEU A 7 0.91 -9.06 16.07
C LEU A 7 -0.06 -9.26 17.23
N ASN A 8 0.00 -10.39 17.95
CA ASN A 8 -0.83 -10.63 19.12
C ASN A 8 -0.58 -9.61 20.25
N ILE A 9 0.63 -9.04 20.35
CA ILE A 9 0.93 -7.97 21.30
C ILE A 9 0.11 -6.71 20.98
N LEU A 10 0.02 -6.33 19.70
CA LEU A 10 -0.79 -5.18 19.26
C LEU A 10 -2.28 -5.47 19.40
N ASN A 11 -2.70 -6.69 19.05
CA ASN A 11 -4.10 -7.12 19.16
C ASN A 11 -4.59 -7.13 20.61
N SER A 12 -3.78 -7.61 21.57
CA SER A 12 -4.13 -7.63 23.00
C SER A 12 -4.33 -6.22 23.57
N ARG A 13 -3.68 -5.24 22.98
CA ARG A 13 -3.82 -3.82 23.33
C ARG A 13 -4.86 -3.10 22.47
N ARG A 14 -5.62 -3.81 21.62
CA ARG A 14 -6.63 -3.28 20.72
C ARG A 14 -6.12 -2.20 19.75
N ILE A 15 -4.82 -2.25 19.41
CA ILE A 15 -4.21 -1.28 18.49
C ILE A 15 -4.69 -1.54 17.07
N VAL A 16 -5.26 -0.51 16.44
CA VAL A 16 -5.66 -0.53 15.03
C VAL A 16 -4.42 -0.29 14.18
N TYR A 17 -4.04 -1.27 13.38
CA TYR A 17 -2.89 -1.19 12.46
C TYR A 17 -3.26 -1.56 11.01
N ARG A 18 -4.57 -1.74 10.76
CA ARG A 18 -5.14 -1.98 9.43
C ARG A 18 -6.42 -1.18 9.30
N ARG A 19 -6.60 -0.56 8.15
CA ARG A 19 -7.82 0.19 7.82
C ARG A 19 -8.05 0.14 6.31
N ASN A 20 -9.28 -0.15 5.91
CA ASN A 20 -9.72 0.07 4.53
C ASN A 20 -10.00 1.57 4.33
N PRO A 21 -9.97 2.07 3.08
CA PRO A 21 -10.35 3.46 2.81
C PRO A 21 -11.80 3.69 3.23
N ILE A 22 -12.07 4.83 3.87
CA ILE A 22 -13.40 5.22 4.36
C ILE A 22 -13.95 6.46 3.66
N THR A 23 -13.08 7.33 3.15
CA THR A 23 -13.47 8.57 2.47
C THR A 23 -13.53 8.41 0.95
N ASP A 24 -12.61 7.62 0.38
CA ASP A 24 -12.58 7.37 -1.05
C ASP A 24 -13.68 6.38 -1.45
N LYS A 25 -14.50 6.76 -2.44
CA LYS A 25 -15.50 5.85 -3.01
C LYS A 25 -14.84 4.95 -4.05
N PRO A 26 -15.03 3.63 -3.98
CA PRO A 26 -14.51 2.73 -5.01
C PRO A 26 -15.26 2.92 -6.35
N THR A 27 -14.56 2.78 -7.46
CA THR A 27 -15.16 2.74 -8.80
C THR A 27 -16.04 1.48 -8.96
N THR A 28 -15.58 0.37 -8.39
CA THR A 28 -16.32 -0.90 -8.35
C THR A 28 -16.14 -1.55 -6.99
N GLU A 29 -17.23 -2.02 -6.39
CA GLU A 29 -17.22 -2.77 -5.15
C GLU A 29 -17.89 -4.13 -5.32
N THR A 30 -17.22 -5.17 -4.84
CA THR A 30 -17.71 -6.55 -4.80
C THR A 30 -17.69 -7.07 -3.35
N ASP A 31 -18.20 -8.27 -3.13
CA ASP A 31 -18.11 -8.92 -1.81
C ASP A 31 -16.66 -9.22 -1.41
N GLN A 32 -15.74 -9.32 -2.37
CA GLN A 32 -14.36 -9.74 -2.17
C GLN A 32 -13.36 -8.58 -2.18
N TYR A 33 -13.58 -7.54 -2.97
CA TYR A 33 -12.65 -6.42 -3.12
C TYR A 33 -13.34 -5.12 -3.50
N MET A 34 -12.61 -4.01 -3.31
CA MET A 34 -12.91 -2.68 -3.82
C MET A 34 -11.86 -2.30 -4.86
N HIS A 35 -12.30 -1.80 -6.00
CA HIS A 35 -11.43 -1.30 -7.07
C HIS A 35 -11.54 0.21 -7.17
N PHE A 36 -10.39 0.88 -7.20
CA PHE A 36 -10.23 2.33 -7.34
C PHE A 36 -9.44 2.60 -8.62
N GLU A 37 -10.07 3.09 -9.66
CA GLU A 37 -9.42 3.33 -10.96
C GLU A 37 -8.26 4.33 -10.83
N ASP A 38 -8.47 5.42 -10.09
CA ASP A 38 -7.46 6.44 -9.79
C ASP A 38 -6.58 6.08 -8.58
N GLY A 39 -6.92 4.99 -7.90
CA GLY A 39 -6.24 4.55 -6.67
C GLY A 39 -6.72 5.27 -5.42
N THR A 40 -6.34 4.73 -4.26
CA THR A 40 -6.63 5.30 -2.93
C THR A 40 -5.37 5.45 -2.09
N TYR A 41 -5.27 6.54 -1.34
CA TYR A 41 -4.19 6.79 -0.38
C TYR A 41 -4.55 6.31 1.04
N GLU A 42 -5.81 6.18 1.37
CA GLU A 42 -6.29 5.92 2.73
C GLU A 42 -6.38 4.42 3.09
N CYS A 43 -5.66 3.56 2.38
CA CYS A 43 -5.62 2.14 2.70
C CYS A 43 -4.35 1.78 3.47
N TYR A 44 -4.48 1.48 4.75
CA TYR A 44 -3.36 1.12 5.61
C TYR A 44 -3.36 -0.35 5.96
N THR A 45 -2.20 -1.00 5.82
CA THR A 45 -1.97 -2.37 6.28
C THR A 45 -0.55 -2.45 6.80
N LEU A 46 -0.36 -1.99 8.04
CA LEU A 46 0.93 -2.03 8.71
C LEU A 46 1.25 -3.48 9.09
N PHE A 47 2.52 -3.82 9.10
CA PHE A 47 3.02 -5.14 9.52
C PHE A 47 2.41 -6.32 8.73
N ALA A 48 1.92 -6.10 7.49
CA ALA A 48 1.29 -7.14 6.69
C ALA A 48 2.26 -8.23 6.20
N SER A 49 3.54 -7.88 6.05
CA SER A 49 4.58 -8.79 5.62
C SER A 49 5.52 -9.14 6.78
N LYS A 50 6.23 -10.27 6.65
CA LYS A 50 7.34 -10.60 7.55
C LYS A 50 8.54 -9.65 7.40
N GLY A 51 8.45 -8.70 6.46
CA GLY A 51 9.46 -7.66 6.24
C GLY A 51 9.52 -6.72 7.44
N LYS A 52 10.72 -6.57 7.97
CA LYS A 52 10.99 -5.69 9.11
C LYS A 52 11.15 -4.24 8.65
N ILE A 53 10.84 -3.32 9.54
CA ILE A 53 11.18 -1.91 9.39
C ILE A 53 12.71 -1.78 9.42
N THR A 54 13.31 -1.21 8.37
CA THR A 54 14.77 -1.17 8.19
C THR A 54 15.39 0.21 8.35
N THR A 55 14.58 1.28 8.40
CA THR A 55 15.06 2.66 8.48
C THR A 55 14.27 3.50 9.48
N TYR A 56 14.90 4.53 10.03
CA TYR A 56 14.25 5.52 10.91
C TYR A 56 13.07 6.22 10.22
N LYS A 57 13.20 6.55 8.94
CA LYS A 57 12.13 7.17 8.15
C LYS A 57 10.91 6.25 8.05
N SER A 58 11.14 4.96 7.81
CA SER A 58 10.07 3.96 7.78
C SER A 58 9.42 3.78 9.15
N LEU A 59 10.22 3.76 10.24
CA LEU A 59 9.70 3.69 11.60
C LEU A 59 8.82 4.90 11.91
N LYS A 60 9.29 6.11 11.63
CA LYS A 60 8.51 7.34 11.84
C LYS A 60 7.19 7.31 11.08
N TRP A 61 7.19 6.83 9.83
CA TRP A 61 5.97 6.69 9.05
C TRP A 61 4.99 5.66 9.65
N HIS A 62 5.49 4.52 10.17
CA HIS A 62 4.64 3.54 10.85
C HIS A 62 4.03 4.10 12.14
N LEU A 63 4.82 4.83 12.93
CA LEU A 63 4.33 5.49 14.14
C LEU A 63 3.29 6.57 13.82
N LEU A 64 3.54 7.40 12.79
CA LEU A 64 2.57 8.39 12.33
C LEU A 64 1.25 7.74 11.91
N THR A 65 1.33 6.65 11.17
CA THR A 65 0.11 5.94 10.74
C THR A 65 -0.60 5.29 11.92
N LEU A 66 0.12 4.71 12.88
CA LEU A 66 -0.49 4.17 14.11
C LEU A 66 -1.18 5.25 14.94
N TRP A 67 -0.55 6.40 15.10
CA TRP A 67 -1.15 7.55 15.80
C TRP A 67 -2.44 7.99 15.14
N TYR A 68 -2.42 8.17 13.81
CA TYR A 68 -3.61 8.49 13.02
C TYR A 68 -4.73 7.44 13.14
N LEU A 69 -4.40 6.15 13.17
CA LEU A 69 -5.38 5.07 13.25
C LEU A 69 -5.98 4.87 14.64
N ASN A 70 -5.36 5.44 15.68
CA ASN A 70 -5.73 5.24 17.08
C ASN A 70 -5.86 6.60 17.80
N PRO A 71 -6.86 7.41 17.46
CA PRO A 71 -7.01 8.77 17.99
C PRO A 71 -7.29 8.82 19.51
N ASP A 72 -7.75 7.71 20.08
CA ASP A 72 -8.05 7.59 21.51
C ASP A 72 -6.81 7.25 22.39
N LEU A 73 -5.64 7.02 21.77
CA LEU A 73 -4.42 6.78 22.52
C LEU A 73 -3.90 8.08 23.15
N ASP A 74 -3.55 8.00 24.41
CA ASP A 74 -2.76 9.06 25.02
C ASP A 74 -1.26 8.95 24.64
N GLN A 75 -0.48 9.97 24.99
CA GLN A 75 0.91 10.04 24.61
C GLN A 75 1.78 8.98 25.31
N ASP A 76 1.43 8.59 26.54
CA ASP A 76 2.19 7.60 27.31
C ASP A 76 1.93 6.20 26.77
N ASP A 77 0.69 5.87 26.48
CA ASP A 77 0.30 4.63 25.80
C ASP A 77 0.96 4.52 24.42
N PHE A 78 0.95 5.61 23.65
CA PHE A 78 1.61 5.66 22.37
C PHE A 78 3.13 5.47 22.48
N MET A 79 3.77 6.10 23.45
CA MET A 79 5.20 5.91 23.72
C MET A 79 5.50 4.44 24.04
N HIS A 80 4.68 3.80 24.87
CA HIS A 80 4.85 2.40 25.21
C HIS A 80 4.68 1.46 23.98
N ILE A 81 3.72 1.73 23.09
CA ILE A 81 3.58 1.03 21.83
C ILE A 81 4.81 1.23 20.93
N ALA A 82 5.33 2.44 20.84
CA ALA A 82 6.53 2.76 20.07
C ALA A 82 7.77 2.01 20.60
N GLU A 83 7.91 1.88 21.92
CA GLU A 83 8.97 1.08 22.57
C GLU A 83 8.86 -0.40 22.16
N ILE A 84 7.67 -0.99 22.23
CA ILE A 84 7.43 -2.38 21.80
C ILE A 84 7.82 -2.57 20.33
N ILE A 85 7.42 -1.67 19.44
CA ILE A 85 7.72 -1.76 18.00
C ILE A 85 9.22 -1.61 17.73
N SER A 86 9.91 -0.75 18.50
CA SER A 86 11.33 -0.43 18.32
C SER A 86 12.28 -1.51 18.83
N VAL A 87 11.81 -2.36 19.75
CA VAL A 87 12.61 -3.47 20.29
C VAL A 87 12.80 -4.55 19.24
N LYS A 88 14.06 -4.77 18.85
CA LYS A 88 14.44 -5.70 17.76
C LYS A 88 13.99 -7.15 18.04
N GLU A 89 13.96 -7.56 19.29
CA GLU A 89 13.56 -8.89 19.76
C GLU A 89 12.09 -9.18 19.46
N TYR A 90 11.24 -8.18 19.43
CA TYR A 90 9.85 -8.32 19.02
C TYR A 90 9.68 -8.46 17.49
N GLY A 91 10.73 -8.18 16.72
CA GLY A 91 10.78 -8.52 15.29
C GLY A 91 10.07 -7.56 14.36
N PHE A 92 9.59 -6.40 14.83
CA PHE A 92 9.02 -5.36 13.96
C PHE A 92 10.11 -4.56 13.25
N THR A 93 11.26 -4.31 13.92
CA THR A 93 12.40 -3.58 13.37
C THR A 93 13.61 -4.50 13.17
N SER A 94 14.53 -4.11 12.28
CA SER A 94 15.80 -4.81 12.05
C SER A 94 17.01 -4.10 12.67
N PHE A 95 16.81 -2.91 13.23
CA PHE A 95 17.84 -2.06 13.84
C PHE A 95 17.47 -1.68 15.27
N THR A 96 18.45 -1.18 16.02
CA THR A 96 18.25 -0.65 17.36
C THR A 96 18.17 0.87 17.29
N ILE A 97 17.23 1.46 18.00
CA ILE A 97 17.08 2.92 18.12
C ILE A 97 17.39 3.36 19.57
N HIS A 98 18.10 4.49 19.70
CA HIS A 98 18.33 5.08 21.01
C HIS A 98 17.02 5.66 21.57
N ILE A 99 16.78 5.48 22.87
CA ILE A 99 15.51 5.86 23.50
C ILE A 99 15.18 7.35 23.34
N ASP A 100 16.17 8.24 23.43
CA ASP A 100 15.93 9.67 23.28
C ASP A 100 15.50 10.05 21.87
N LEU A 101 16.05 9.37 20.85
CA LEU A 101 15.63 9.55 19.46
C LEU A 101 14.21 9.03 19.25
N LEU A 102 13.86 7.90 19.89
CA LEU A 102 12.49 7.37 19.85
C LEU A 102 11.51 8.34 20.51
N ARG A 103 11.83 8.87 21.70
CA ARG A 103 11.02 9.87 22.41
C ARG A 103 10.80 11.13 21.57
N LYS A 104 11.88 11.64 20.96
CA LYS A 104 11.77 12.78 20.04
C LYS A 104 10.83 12.47 18.87
N MET A 105 10.97 11.29 18.27
CA MET A 105 10.13 10.85 17.15
C MET A 105 8.66 10.72 17.54
N VAL A 106 8.37 10.13 18.71
CA VAL A 106 7.00 10.00 19.24
C VAL A 106 6.41 11.37 19.51
N TYR A 107 7.16 12.28 20.16
CA TYR A 107 6.72 13.64 20.39
C TYR A 107 6.41 14.40 19.09
N GLU A 108 7.30 14.34 18.10
CA GLU A 108 7.07 14.96 16.80
C GLU A 108 5.82 14.41 16.09
N VAL A 109 5.54 13.11 16.23
CA VAL A 109 4.36 12.45 15.65
C VAL A 109 3.09 12.85 16.39
N SER A 110 3.11 12.90 17.73
CA SER A 110 1.94 13.25 18.54
C SER A 110 1.50 14.72 18.39
N MET A 111 2.39 15.58 17.87
CA MET A 111 2.09 16.99 17.59
C MET A 111 1.50 17.22 16.19
N LEU A 112 1.40 16.19 15.35
CA LEU A 112 0.85 16.33 14.02
C LEU A 112 -0.69 16.30 14.04
N ASP A 113 -1.28 17.07 13.12
CA ASP A 113 -2.70 17.09 12.92
C ASP A 113 -3.21 15.71 12.45
N LEU A 114 -4.19 15.16 13.17
CA LEU A 114 -4.81 13.87 12.88
C LEU A 114 -5.93 13.95 11.84
N ASP A 115 -6.38 15.15 11.46
CA ASP A 115 -7.46 15.33 10.49
C ASP A 115 -7.03 14.95 9.07
N GLN A 116 -5.72 14.92 8.81
CA GLN A 116 -5.17 14.55 7.52
C GLN A 116 -4.54 13.15 7.54
N PRO A 117 -5.03 12.22 6.69
CA PRO A 117 -4.47 10.89 6.62
C PRO A 117 -3.02 10.93 6.12
N PRO A 118 -2.09 10.19 6.74
CA PRO A 118 -0.72 10.07 6.26
C PRO A 118 -0.69 9.50 4.84
N LYS A 119 -0.03 10.20 3.90
CA LYS A 119 0.05 9.77 2.51
C LYS A 119 0.79 8.43 2.38
N ASN A 120 0.20 7.51 1.65
CA ASN A 120 0.72 6.18 1.34
C ASN A 120 0.87 6.02 -0.19
N LYS A 121 1.39 4.87 -0.64
CA LYS A 121 1.32 4.52 -2.06
C LYS A 121 -0.12 4.28 -2.45
N LEU A 122 -0.54 4.84 -3.58
CA LEU A 122 -1.85 4.59 -4.17
C LEU A 122 -2.10 3.10 -4.36
N ARG A 123 -3.20 2.62 -3.85
CA ARG A 123 -3.67 1.25 -4.08
C ARG A 123 -4.90 1.29 -4.98
N LYS A 124 -4.88 0.49 -6.03
CA LYS A 124 -6.00 0.37 -6.95
C LYS A 124 -6.97 -0.76 -6.58
N VAL A 125 -6.49 -1.80 -5.92
CA VAL A 125 -7.34 -2.92 -5.47
C VAL A 125 -7.12 -3.17 -3.99
N VAL A 126 -8.20 -3.18 -3.23
CA VAL A 126 -8.23 -3.43 -1.79
C VAL A 126 -9.13 -4.63 -1.52
N PHE A 127 -8.55 -5.72 -1.02
CA PHE A 127 -9.31 -6.92 -0.67
C PHE A 127 -9.93 -6.79 0.72
N LYS A 128 -11.20 -7.18 0.84
CA LYS A 128 -11.90 -7.23 2.13
C LYS A 128 -11.30 -8.32 3.03
N GLN A 129 -11.37 -8.15 4.34
CA GLN A 129 -10.70 -9.05 5.29
C GLN A 129 -11.19 -10.51 5.17
N SER A 130 -12.47 -10.73 4.93
CA SER A 130 -13.12 -12.04 4.84
C SER A 130 -13.37 -12.51 3.41
N CYS A 131 -12.55 -12.08 2.44
CA CYS A 131 -12.81 -12.37 1.03
C CYS A 131 -12.64 -13.85 0.62
N GLY A 132 -12.08 -14.71 1.49
CA GLY A 132 -11.90 -16.15 1.21
C GLY A 132 -10.93 -16.49 0.07
N LEU A 133 -10.28 -15.49 -0.55
CA LEU A 133 -9.41 -15.67 -1.71
C LEU A 133 -8.00 -16.11 -1.32
N THR A 134 -7.44 -17.05 -2.07
CA THR A 134 -6.02 -17.40 -1.98
C THR A 134 -5.13 -16.27 -2.51
N LYS A 135 -3.82 -16.36 -2.25
CA LYS A 135 -2.85 -15.37 -2.75
C LYS A 135 -2.82 -15.33 -4.29
N GLU A 136 -2.89 -16.48 -4.93
CA GLU A 136 -2.88 -16.65 -6.38
C GLU A 136 -4.12 -16.00 -7.01
N GLN A 137 -5.30 -16.24 -6.44
CA GLN A 137 -6.55 -15.63 -6.87
C GLN A 137 -6.52 -14.11 -6.74
N LYS A 138 -5.99 -13.58 -5.62
CA LYS A 138 -5.79 -12.13 -5.44
C LYS A 138 -4.87 -11.54 -6.50
N LEU A 139 -3.75 -12.22 -6.82
CA LEU A 139 -2.83 -11.77 -7.85
C LEU A 139 -3.46 -11.81 -9.25
N SER A 140 -4.28 -12.83 -9.55
CA SER A 140 -5.03 -12.92 -10.80
C SER A 140 -5.98 -11.73 -10.96
N ILE A 141 -6.78 -11.41 -9.94
CA ILE A 141 -7.71 -10.27 -9.95
C ILE A 141 -6.95 -8.95 -10.14
N VAL A 142 -5.84 -8.75 -9.43
CA VAL A 142 -5.00 -7.55 -9.59
C VAL A 142 -4.44 -7.47 -11.01
N GLY A 143 -3.96 -8.58 -11.57
CA GLY A 143 -3.47 -8.66 -12.95
C GLY A 143 -4.56 -8.36 -13.98
N GLU A 144 -5.78 -8.81 -13.71
CA GLU A 144 -6.93 -8.56 -14.57
C GLU A 144 -7.36 -7.08 -14.54
N LEU A 145 -7.49 -6.48 -13.36
CA LEU A 145 -7.98 -5.11 -13.20
C LEU A 145 -6.93 -4.05 -13.56
N ILE A 146 -5.66 -4.28 -13.20
CA ILE A 146 -4.58 -3.30 -13.40
C ILE A 146 -3.76 -3.62 -14.65
N GLY A 147 -3.59 -4.90 -14.98
CA GLY A 147 -2.75 -5.38 -16.07
C GLY A 147 -3.36 -5.14 -17.47
N ARG A 148 -4.69 -5.18 -17.60
CA ARG A 148 -5.38 -5.03 -18.90
C ARG A 148 -5.29 -3.62 -19.46
N SER A 149 -5.18 -2.59 -18.63
CA SER A 149 -5.09 -1.20 -19.09
C SER A 149 -3.82 -0.86 -19.90
N LYS A 150 -2.87 -1.80 -20.02
CA LYS A 150 -1.60 -1.63 -20.76
C LYS A 150 -1.25 -2.79 -21.71
N LYS A 151 -2.11 -3.78 -21.86
CA LYS A 151 -1.89 -4.83 -22.86
C LYS A 151 -2.48 -4.37 -24.18
N VAL A 152 -1.59 -4.02 -25.09
CA VAL A 152 -1.94 -3.82 -26.49
C VAL A 152 -2.42 -5.17 -27.05
N HIS A 153 -3.65 -5.21 -27.53
CA HIS A 153 -4.20 -6.41 -28.14
C HIS A 153 -3.59 -6.62 -29.53
N PRO A 154 -3.40 -7.86 -30.03
CA PRO A 154 -2.94 -8.09 -31.39
C PRO A 154 -3.77 -7.36 -32.44
N ASP A 155 -5.08 -7.24 -32.25
CA ASP A 155 -5.98 -6.52 -33.14
C ASP A 155 -5.71 -5.01 -33.17
N ASP A 156 -5.34 -4.40 -32.01
CA ASP A 156 -4.95 -2.99 -31.96
C ASP A 156 -3.67 -2.73 -32.74
N ILE A 157 -2.70 -3.67 -32.64
CA ILE A 157 -1.44 -3.61 -33.40
C ILE A 157 -1.74 -3.70 -34.89
N TYR A 158 -2.58 -4.65 -35.28
CA TYR A 158 -2.93 -4.87 -36.68
C TYR A 158 -3.66 -3.64 -37.26
N GLN A 159 -4.64 -3.09 -36.55
CA GLN A 159 -5.32 -1.86 -36.96
C GLN A 159 -4.37 -0.69 -37.09
N CYS A 160 -3.48 -0.49 -36.11
CA CYS A 160 -2.47 0.55 -36.17
C CYS A 160 -1.49 0.37 -37.36
N MET A 161 -1.18 -0.86 -37.74
CA MET A 161 -0.37 -1.14 -38.93
C MET A 161 -1.10 -0.73 -40.21
N LEU A 162 -2.41 -1.01 -40.31
CA LEU A 162 -3.25 -0.58 -41.46
C LEU A 162 -3.31 0.94 -41.54
N ASP A 163 -3.57 1.62 -40.43
CA ASP A 163 -3.65 3.08 -40.38
C ASP A 163 -2.32 3.74 -40.78
N LEU A 164 -1.18 3.18 -40.37
CA LEU A 164 0.14 3.65 -40.79
C LEU A 164 0.40 3.40 -42.29
N HIS A 165 -0.02 2.28 -42.82
CA HIS A 165 0.09 1.94 -44.23
C HIS A 165 -0.75 2.91 -45.10
N ASP A 166 -1.99 3.14 -44.73
CA ASP A 166 -2.90 4.04 -45.43
C ASP A 166 -2.46 5.49 -45.40
N ALA A 167 -1.78 5.87 -44.28
CA ALA A 167 -1.12 7.18 -44.15
C ALA A 167 0.21 7.29 -44.91
N GLY A 168 0.63 6.24 -45.64
CA GLY A 168 1.92 6.20 -46.35
C GLY A 168 3.15 6.25 -45.47
N LYS A 169 3.00 5.89 -44.20
CA LYS A 169 4.09 5.90 -43.19
C LYS A 169 4.76 4.54 -43.08
N LYS A 170 6.05 4.57 -42.77
CA LYS A 170 6.81 3.32 -42.57
C LYS A 170 6.36 2.60 -41.30
N ILE A 171 5.99 1.32 -41.42
CA ILE A 171 5.61 0.49 -40.27
C ILE A 171 6.90 0.04 -39.56
N VAL A 172 7.17 0.60 -38.39
CA VAL A 172 8.28 0.24 -37.52
C VAL A 172 7.79 0.12 -36.07
N ILE A 173 8.45 -0.74 -35.29
CA ILE A 173 8.06 -1.02 -33.89
C ILE A 173 7.98 0.26 -33.07
N ALA A 174 8.92 1.19 -33.27
CA ALA A 174 8.93 2.46 -32.54
C ALA A 174 7.71 3.35 -32.83
N GLN A 175 7.22 3.37 -34.07
CA GLN A 175 6.00 4.09 -34.43
C GLN A 175 4.75 3.42 -33.89
N LEU A 176 4.66 2.09 -33.98
CA LEU A 176 3.56 1.33 -33.38
C LEU A 176 3.48 1.57 -31.87
N ALA A 177 4.63 1.50 -31.18
CA ALA A 177 4.70 1.75 -29.75
C ALA A 177 4.27 3.18 -29.37
N LEU A 178 4.65 4.17 -30.17
CA LEU A 178 4.24 5.57 -29.97
C LEU A 178 2.73 5.75 -30.15
N TRP A 179 2.15 5.18 -31.19
CA TRP A 179 0.72 5.29 -31.51
C TRP A 179 -0.17 4.53 -30.53
N LEU A 180 0.32 3.41 -30.02
CA LEU A 180 -0.38 2.57 -29.05
C LEU A 180 -0.05 2.94 -27.60
N GLU A 181 0.70 4.02 -27.37
CA GLU A 181 1.14 4.51 -26.06
C GLU A 181 1.74 3.41 -25.18
N CYS A 182 2.51 2.51 -25.78
CA CYS A 182 3.09 1.37 -25.11
C CYS A 182 4.63 1.33 -25.24
N SER A 183 5.28 0.45 -24.46
CA SER A 183 6.72 0.23 -24.58
C SER A 183 7.05 -0.61 -25.82
N ALA A 184 8.08 -0.23 -26.57
CA ALA A 184 8.60 -0.98 -27.72
C ALA A 184 9.35 -2.29 -27.34
N ARG A 185 9.27 -2.75 -26.09
CA ARG A 185 9.89 -3.98 -25.57
C ARG A 185 8.90 -5.13 -25.51
#